data_1035a561720384f610389132daf417a9
#
_entry.id   1035a561720384f610389132daf417a9
#
_cell.length_a   1.000
_cell.length_b   1.000
_cell.length_c   1.000
_cell.angle_alpha   90.00
_cell.angle_beta   90.00
_cell.angle_gamma   90.00
#
_symmetry.space_group_name_H-M   'P 1'
#
loop_
_entity.id
_entity.type
_entity.pdbx_description
1 polymer ?
#
loop_
_entity_poly.entity_id
_entity_poly.type
_entity_poly.pdbx_seq_one_letter_code
_entity_poly.pdbx_strand_id
1 'polypeptide(L)'
;HSTGANNPWLKRYVGPDDGLLGKNQYNNHWNQSMDREVCVHAFIGKLADGTVATYQTLPWDYRGWHCAGSGNDTHISFEICEDYLTDAAYLDKVYNEAVYLCVYLCELYGLTEQDIICHCEGHDLGIASNHGDVLHWWPKHGKNMDTFRAAVKDKLGGSVPDTPVEPEQPGGKIKAGDLVTITGTKYYGGQTIPAWVRKQKWYVYEVSGDRAVINKNESGANAIMSPVRVSDLALAGSAAV
;
A
#
# COMPACT_ATOMS: atom_id res chain seq x y z
N HIS A 1 6.79 -1.65 -10.48
CA HIS A 1 7.62 -2.83 -10.73
C HIS A 1 7.00 -4.10 -10.14
N SER A 2 7.55 -5.27 -10.50
CA SER A 2 7.30 -6.52 -9.81
C SER A 2 8.59 -7.34 -9.69
N THR A 3 8.68 -8.10 -8.58
CA THR A 3 9.91 -8.80 -8.24
C THR A 3 10.11 -10.03 -9.13
N GLY A 4 11.03 -10.17 -9.97
CA GLY A 4 11.23 -11.38 -10.80
C GLY A 4 11.59 -12.67 -10.02
N ALA A 5 11.57 -12.67 -8.69
CA ALA A 5 12.05 -13.76 -7.86
C ALA A 5 10.97 -14.81 -7.50
N ASN A 6 9.73 -14.65 -7.93
CA ASN A 6 8.60 -15.57 -7.67
C ASN A 6 8.45 -15.95 -6.19
N ASN A 7 8.51 -14.95 -5.32
CA ASN A 7 8.31 -15.13 -3.89
C ASN A 7 7.28 -14.12 -3.38
N PRO A 8 6.03 -14.53 -3.08
CA PRO A 8 4.96 -13.62 -2.71
C PRO A 8 5.07 -13.02 -1.30
N TRP A 9 6.04 -13.47 -0.50
CA TRP A 9 6.16 -13.10 0.91
C TRP A 9 7.04 -11.86 1.10
N LEU A 10 6.50 -10.83 1.75
CA LEU A 10 7.24 -9.61 2.09
C LEU A 10 8.53 -9.87 2.85
N LYS A 11 8.55 -10.86 3.77
CA LYS A 11 9.77 -11.22 4.53
C LYS A 11 10.98 -11.55 3.67
N ARG A 12 10.79 -11.85 2.36
CA ARG A 12 11.92 -12.06 1.43
C ARG A 12 12.64 -10.76 1.13
N TYR A 13 11.93 -9.64 1.13
CA TYR A 13 12.41 -8.35 0.64
C TYR A 13 12.48 -7.30 1.74
N VAL A 14 11.66 -7.41 2.77
CA VAL A 14 11.51 -6.45 3.86
C VAL A 14 11.89 -7.10 5.18
N GLY A 15 12.50 -6.35 6.05
CA GLY A 15 12.89 -6.76 7.41
C GLY A 15 13.37 -5.57 8.24
N PRO A 16 13.71 -5.77 9.50
CA PRO A 16 13.58 -7.03 10.25
C PRO A 16 12.12 -7.44 10.50
N ASP A 17 11.93 -8.66 11.01
CA ASP A 17 10.60 -9.14 11.42
C ASP A 17 10.04 -8.24 12.53
N ASP A 18 8.85 -7.71 12.28
CA ASP A 18 8.10 -6.84 13.19
C ASP A 18 6.94 -7.58 13.89
N GLY A 19 6.88 -8.91 13.73
CA GLY A 19 5.81 -9.76 14.23
C GLY A 19 4.69 -10.00 13.20
N LEU A 20 4.69 -9.29 12.06
CA LEU A 20 3.74 -9.47 10.96
C LEU A 20 4.42 -10.04 9.71
N LEU A 21 5.64 -9.59 9.43
CA LEU A 21 6.41 -10.02 8.26
C LEU A 21 6.78 -11.49 8.31
N GLY A 22 7.16 -11.98 9.49
CA GLY A 22 7.82 -13.25 9.66
C GLY A 22 9.34 -13.17 9.37
N LYS A 23 10.08 -14.14 9.88
CA LYS A 23 11.54 -14.13 9.83
C LYS A 23 12.08 -14.37 8.42
N ASN A 24 13.00 -13.51 7.95
CA ASN A 24 13.86 -13.77 6.82
C ASN A 24 15.05 -14.63 7.28
N GLN A 25 15.06 -15.90 6.88
CA GLN A 25 16.06 -16.87 7.33
C GLN A 25 17.49 -16.58 6.82
N TYR A 26 17.60 -15.85 5.69
CA TYR A 26 18.88 -15.58 5.03
C TYR A 26 19.42 -14.18 5.32
N ASN A 27 18.70 -13.40 6.12
CA ASN A 27 19.02 -11.99 6.43
C ASN A 27 19.43 -11.17 5.17
N ASN A 28 18.68 -11.36 4.08
CA ASN A 28 18.96 -10.75 2.78
C ASN A 28 17.85 -9.82 2.31
N HIS A 29 17.10 -9.23 3.24
CA HIS A 29 16.10 -8.20 2.97
C HIS A 29 16.74 -6.87 2.56
N TRP A 30 15.96 -6.00 1.93
CA TRP A 30 16.46 -4.76 1.33
C TRP A 30 16.51 -3.57 2.30
N ASN A 31 15.97 -3.70 3.52
CA ASN A 31 16.09 -2.71 4.59
C ASN A 31 17.42 -2.79 5.33
N GLN A 32 18.51 -3.03 4.64
CA GLN A 32 19.87 -3.09 5.17
C GLN A 32 20.87 -2.79 4.06
N SER A 33 22.10 -2.49 4.44
CA SER A 33 23.18 -2.37 3.46
C SER A 33 23.35 -3.68 2.69
N MET A 34 23.44 -3.56 1.37
CA MET A 34 23.62 -4.68 0.45
C MET A 34 24.86 -4.41 -0.42
N ASP A 35 25.47 -5.48 -0.93
CA ASP A 35 26.67 -5.38 -1.82
C ASP A 35 26.35 -4.86 -3.22
N ARG A 36 25.13 -4.40 -3.44
CA ARG A 36 24.63 -3.83 -4.70
C ARG A 36 23.75 -2.61 -4.44
N GLU A 37 23.78 -1.68 -5.38
CA GLU A 37 22.93 -0.50 -5.38
C GLU A 37 21.55 -0.85 -5.90
N VAL A 38 20.61 -1.11 -5.01
CA VAL A 38 19.19 -1.32 -5.33
C VAL A 38 18.34 -0.84 -4.17
N CYS A 39 17.34 -0.04 -4.46
CA CYS A 39 16.32 0.34 -3.48
C CYS A 39 15.04 0.80 -4.16
N VAL A 40 13.93 0.52 -3.53
CA VAL A 40 12.60 1.00 -3.88
C VAL A 40 11.92 1.59 -2.65
N HIS A 41 10.90 2.39 -2.84
CA HIS A 41 10.23 3.07 -1.74
C HIS A 41 9.29 2.15 -0.97
N ALA A 42 8.73 1.13 -1.63
CA ALA A 42 7.83 0.17 -0.96
C ALA A 42 7.83 -1.19 -1.65
N PHE A 43 7.38 -2.19 -0.89
CA PHE A 43 7.04 -3.53 -1.39
C PHE A 43 5.58 -3.86 -1.07
N ILE A 44 4.91 -4.58 -1.97
CA ILE A 44 3.56 -5.11 -1.79
C ILE A 44 3.61 -6.63 -1.88
N GLY A 45 3.08 -7.34 -0.87
CA GLY A 45 3.12 -8.80 -0.85
C GLY A 45 2.46 -9.39 0.39
N LYS A 46 2.64 -10.69 0.59
CA LYS A 46 2.05 -11.43 1.72
C LYS A 46 2.81 -11.19 3.02
N LEU A 47 2.06 -10.96 4.09
CA LEU A 47 2.48 -11.09 5.48
C LEU A 47 2.57 -12.56 5.91
N ALA A 48 3.09 -12.84 7.10
CA ALA A 48 3.24 -14.19 7.62
C ALA A 48 1.91 -14.96 7.74
N ASP A 49 0.79 -14.27 7.94
CA ASP A 49 -0.56 -14.85 8.01
C ASP A 49 -1.22 -15.03 6.63
N GLY A 50 -0.56 -14.61 5.54
CA GLY A 50 -1.04 -14.70 4.17
C GLY A 50 -1.92 -13.53 3.71
N THR A 51 -2.20 -12.56 4.55
CA THR A 51 -2.82 -11.30 4.13
C THR A 51 -1.83 -10.47 3.29
N VAL A 52 -2.33 -9.54 2.48
CA VAL A 52 -1.49 -8.65 1.65
C VAL A 52 -1.35 -7.30 2.35
N ALA A 53 -0.16 -6.72 2.26
CA ALA A 53 0.12 -5.39 2.77
C ALA A 53 1.20 -4.68 1.95
N THR A 54 1.25 -3.36 2.09
CA THR A 54 2.31 -2.49 1.61
C THR A 54 3.28 -2.17 2.74
N TYR A 55 4.58 -2.32 2.49
CA TYR A 55 5.65 -1.93 3.41
C TYR A 55 6.54 -0.88 2.78
N GLN A 56 6.56 0.32 3.36
CA GLN A 56 7.46 1.39 2.96
C GLN A 56 8.88 1.09 3.45
N THR A 57 9.85 1.19 2.56
CA THR A 57 11.27 0.89 2.78
C THR A 57 12.19 2.11 2.66
N LEU A 58 11.70 3.17 2.00
CA LEU A 58 12.37 4.46 1.90
C LEU A 58 11.35 5.59 2.12
N PRO A 59 11.76 6.76 2.64
CA PRO A 59 10.95 7.97 2.56
C PRO A 59 10.60 8.30 1.10
N TRP A 60 9.39 8.78 0.85
CA TRP A 60 8.90 9.02 -0.52
C TRP A 60 9.69 10.07 -1.30
N ASP A 61 10.36 10.97 -0.62
CA ASP A 61 11.17 12.06 -1.18
C ASP A 61 12.65 11.69 -1.37
N TYR A 62 13.03 10.44 -1.08
CA TYR A 62 14.38 9.95 -1.31
C TYR A 62 14.52 9.46 -2.76
N ARG A 63 15.75 9.55 -3.27
CA ARG A 63 16.10 8.97 -4.57
C ARG A 63 16.08 7.45 -4.49
N GLY A 64 15.33 6.80 -5.37
CA GLY A 64 15.36 5.34 -5.53
C GLY A 64 16.54 4.86 -6.39
N TRP A 65 16.72 3.55 -6.44
CA TRP A 65 17.64 2.90 -7.40
C TRP A 65 16.96 1.63 -7.94
N HIS A 66 16.04 1.83 -8.89
CA HIS A 66 15.08 0.80 -9.27
C HIS A 66 14.94 0.55 -10.78
N CYS A 67 15.37 1.47 -11.64
CA CYS A 67 15.13 1.36 -13.08
C CYS A 67 16.39 1.53 -13.96
N ALA A 68 17.57 1.69 -13.36
CA ALA A 68 18.85 1.88 -14.04
C ALA A 68 18.87 3.02 -15.07
N GLY A 69 18.12 4.10 -14.79
CA GLY A 69 18.01 5.28 -15.66
C GLY A 69 17.59 6.52 -14.89
N SER A 70 17.27 7.63 -15.60
CA SER A 70 16.85 8.88 -14.97
C SER A 70 15.52 8.80 -14.22
N GLY A 71 14.72 7.74 -14.42
CA GLY A 71 13.57 7.44 -13.60
C GLY A 71 13.89 7.28 -12.10
N ASN A 72 15.12 6.88 -11.76
CA ASN A 72 15.61 6.85 -10.38
C ASN A 72 15.57 8.22 -9.69
N ASP A 73 15.69 9.30 -10.44
CA ASP A 73 15.77 10.67 -9.93
C ASP A 73 14.41 11.37 -9.88
N THR A 74 13.42 10.81 -10.57
CA THR A 74 12.15 11.51 -10.86
C THR A 74 10.90 10.76 -10.42
N HIS A 75 11.00 9.46 -10.10
CA HIS A 75 9.85 8.62 -9.81
C HIS A 75 9.94 7.95 -8.45
N ILE A 76 8.83 7.91 -7.74
CA ILE A 76 8.60 7.02 -6.60
C ILE A 76 8.36 5.61 -7.15
N SER A 77 8.95 4.61 -6.55
CA SER A 77 8.89 3.23 -7.04
C SER A 77 8.43 2.26 -5.96
N PHE A 78 7.74 1.22 -6.36
CA PHE A 78 7.43 0.08 -5.51
C PHE A 78 7.48 -1.22 -6.30
N GLU A 79 7.70 -2.31 -5.59
CA GLU A 79 7.79 -3.66 -6.12
C GLU A 79 6.61 -4.51 -5.64
N ILE A 80 5.92 -5.17 -6.56
CA ILE A 80 4.89 -6.16 -6.25
C ILE A 80 5.54 -7.54 -6.23
N CYS A 81 5.45 -8.24 -5.09
CA CYS A 81 5.99 -9.59 -4.94
C CYS A 81 5.26 -10.59 -5.84
N GLU A 82 5.98 -11.32 -6.69
CA GLU A 82 5.41 -12.30 -7.61
C GLU A 82 5.22 -13.69 -6.98
N ASP A 83 4.29 -14.47 -7.53
CA ASP A 83 3.87 -15.80 -7.03
C ASP A 83 3.93 -16.91 -8.07
N TYR A 84 4.93 -16.94 -8.96
CA TYR A 84 5.00 -17.78 -10.16
C TYR A 84 4.01 -17.36 -11.27
N LEU A 85 3.33 -16.23 -11.13
CA LEU A 85 2.47 -15.59 -12.13
C LEU A 85 1.19 -16.36 -12.48
N THR A 86 0.71 -17.23 -11.60
CA THR A 86 -0.38 -18.17 -11.88
C THR A 86 -1.62 -18.00 -11.00
N ASP A 87 -1.50 -17.42 -9.81
CA ASP A 87 -2.62 -17.25 -8.88
C ASP A 87 -3.35 -15.92 -9.14
N ALA A 88 -4.48 -16.00 -9.84
CA ALA A 88 -5.31 -14.84 -10.15
C ALA A 88 -5.85 -14.15 -8.87
N ALA A 89 -6.20 -14.95 -7.84
CA ALA A 89 -6.73 -14.41 -6.59
C ALA A 89 -5.66 -13.66 -5.79
N TYR A 90 -4.40 -14.10 -5.87
CA TYR A 90 -3.29 -13.36 -5.31
C TYR A 90 -3.03 -12.06 -6.08
N LEU A 91 -2.98 -12.15 -7.42
CA LEU A 91 -2.81 -10.94 -8.24
C LEU A 91 -3.90 -9.91 -7.94
N ASP A 92 -5.17 -10.31 -7.83
CA ASP A 92 -6.26 -9.38 -7.51
C ASP A 92 -6.01 -8.63 -6.19
N LYS A 93 -5.50 -9.31 -5.17
CA LYS A 93 -5.19 -8.68 -3.87
C LYS A 93 -4.06 -7.66 -3.98
N VAL A 94 -2.91 -8.03 -4.55
CA VAL A 94 -1.75 -7.13 -4.67
C VAL A 94 -2.00 -6.01 -5.68
N TYR A 95 -2.78 -6.26 -6.72
CA TYR A 95 -3.20 -5.26 -7.67
C TYR A 95 -4.08 -4.18 -7.01
N ASN A 96 -5.07 -4.58 -6.23
CA ASN A 96 -5.91 -3.65 -5.49
C ASN A 96 -5.10 -2.87 -4.45
N GLU A 97 -4.17 -3.52 -3.75
CA GLU A 97 -3.27 -2.85 -2.80
C GLU A 97 -2.38 -1.81 -3.52
N ALA A 98 -1.88 -2.15 -4.72
CA ALA A 98 -1.11 -1.21 -5.56
C ALA A 98 -1.97 -0.02 -6.04
N VAL A 99 -3.24 -0.26 -6.39
CA VAL A 99 -4.18 0.83 -6.72
C VAL A 99 -4.33 1.78 -5.53
N TYR A 100 -4.51 1.25 -4.31
CA TYR A 100 -4.62 2.09 -3.10
C TYR A 100 -3.35 2.89 -2.82
N LEU A 101 -2.18 2.25 -2.96
CA LEU A 101 -0.90 2.96 -2.81
C LEU A 101 -0.78 4.11 -3.82
N CYS A 102 -1.13 3.87 -5.10
CA CYS A 102 -1.08 4.90 -6.12
C CYS A 102 -2.08 6.03 -5.87
N VAL A 103 -3.30 5.73 -5.42
CA VAL A 103 -4.27 6.76 -5.01
C VAL A 103 -3.69 7.63 -3.89
N TYR A 104 -3.13 7.01 -2.86
CA TYR A 104 -2.49 7.72 -1.76
C TYR A 104 -1.36 8.64 -2.24
N LEU A 105 -0.47 8.15 -3.12
CA LEU A 105 0.64 8.94 -3.64
C LEU A 105 0.16 10.06 -4.57
N CYS A 106 -0.85 9.81 -5.41
CA CYS A 106 -1.46 10.84 -6.26
C CYS A 106 -2.06 11.96 -5.41
N GLU A 107 -2.80 11.63 -4.35
CA GLU A 107 -3.37 12.63 -3.44
C GLU A 107 -2.28 13.41 -2.69
N LEU A 108 -1.21 12.72 -2.25
CA LEU A 108 -0.13 13.32 -1.47
C LEU A 108 0.67 14.34 -2.29
N TYR A 109 0.90 14.06 -3.57
CA TYR A 109 1.77 14.85 -4.45
C TYR A 109 1.01 15.65 -5.52
N GLY A 110 -0.31 15.59 -5.55
CA GLY A 110 -1.13 16.27 -6.56
C GLY A 110 -0.95 15.68 -7.95
N LEU A 111 -0.73 14.37 -8.04
CA LEU A 111 -0.56 13.61 -9.29
C LEU A 111 -1.91 13.05 -9.76
N THR A 112 -1.90 12.51 -10.96
CA THR A 112 -3.06 11.84 -11.59
C THR A 112 -2.72 10.40 -11.95
N GLU A 113 -3.70 9.65 -12.39
CA GLU A 113 -3.49 8.30 -12.92
C GLU A 113 -2.54 8.28 -14.13
N GLN A 114 -2.40 9.40 -14.86
CA GLN A 114 -1.52 9.49 -16.03
C GLN A 114 -0.04 9.56 -15.68
N ASP A 115 0.28 9.92 -14.43
CA ASP A 115 1.66 9.98 -13.93
C ASP A 115 2.19 8.59 -13.52
N ILE A 116 1.35 7.55 -13.60
CA ILE A 116 1.70 6.18 -13.21
C ILE A 116 2.17 5.41 -14.43
N ILE A 117 3.40 4.91 -14.35
CA ILE A 117 4.01 4.09 -15.39
C ILE A 117 4.56 2.78 -14.82
N CYS A 118 4.71 1.77 -15.66
CA CYS A 118 5.47 0.56 -15.33
C CYS A 118 6.88 0.62 -15.92
N HIS A 119 7.72 -0.36 -15.59
CA HIS A 119 9.11 -0.39 -16.07
C HIS A 119 9.20 -0.42 -17.60
N CYS A 120 8.35 -1.21 -18.28
CA CYS A 120 8.28 -1.23 -19.74
C CYS A 120 8.03 0.17 -20.32
N GLU A 121 7.03 0.88 -19.81
CA GLU A 121 6.70 2.23 -20.27
C GLU A 121 7.83 3.22 -19.98
N GLY A 122 8.52 3.07 -18.84
CA GLY A 122 9.72 3.84 -18.51
C GLY A 122 10.86 3.62 -19.50
N HIS A 123 11.03 2.39 -20.00
CA HIS A 123 11.98 2.08 -21.07
C HIS A 123 11.60 2.78 -22.38
N ASP A 124 10.33 2.70 -22.77
CA ASP A 124 9.83 3.35 -23.99
C ASP A 124 9.97 4.88 -23.94
N LEU A 125 9.90 5.45 -22.75
CA LEU A 125 10.18 6.87 -22.49
C LEU A 125 11.68 7.21 -22.43
N GLY A 126 12.57 6.21 -22.49
CA GLY A 126 14.02 6.41 -22.42
C GLY A 126 14.57 6.75 -21.03
N ILE A 127 13.82 6.48 -19.96
CA ILE A 127 14.20 6.81 -18.59
C ILE A 127 14.50 5.56 -17.72
N ALA A 128 14.34 4.36 -18.28
CA ALA A 128 14.58 3.10 -17.59
C ALA A 128 15.27 2.07 -18.49
N SER A 129 15.88 1.04 -17.90
CA SER A 129 16.39 -0.13 -18.62
C SER A 129 15.25 -0.98 -19.19
N ASN A 130 15.56 -1.89 -20.09
CA ASN A 130 14.56 -2.77 -20.70
C ASN A 130 14.21 -3.93 -19.79
N HIS A 131 13.04 -3.85 -19.15
CA HIS A 131 12.46 -4.91 -18.33
C HIS A 131 10.97 -5.06 -18.60
N GLY A 132 10.44 -6.30 -18.47
CA GLY A 132 9.07 -6.64 -18.84
C GLY A 132 8.01 -6.42 -17.75
N ASP A 133 8.41 -5.99 -16.56
CA ASP A 133 7.50 -5.81 -15.43
C ASP A 133 6.69 -4.50 -15.57
N VAL A 134 5.42 -4.56 -15.33
CA VAL A 134 4.56 -5.66 -14.82
C VAL A 134 3.87 -6.45 -15.94
N LEU A 135 4.15 -6.10 -17.22
CA LEU A 135 3.42 -6.59 -18.39
C LEU A 135 3.72 -8.05 -18.76
N HIS A 136 4.78 -8.65 -18.22
CA HIS A 136 5.02 -10.09 -18.33
C HIS A 136 4.04 -10.93 -17.47
N TRP A 137 3.39 -10.32 -16.47
CA TRP A 137 2.51 -10.97 -15.50
C TRP A 137 1.03 -10.62 -15.72
N TRP A 138 0.67 -9.34 -15.60
CA TRP A 138 -0.72 -8.87 -15.54
C TRP A 138 -1.60 -9.29 -16.72
N PRO A 139 -1.12 -9.28 -17.98
CA PRO A 139 -1.94 -9.71 -19.13
C PRO A 139 -2.39 -11.17 -19.09
N LYS A 140 -1.67 -12.04 -18.37
CA LYS A 140 -2.08 -13.44 -18.18
C LYS A 140 -3.40 -13.57 -17.40
N HIS A 141 -3.77 -12.51 -16.69
CA HIS A 141 -4.98 -12.41 -15.88
C HIS A 141 -5.93 -11.30 -16.36
N GLY A 142 -5.79 -10.85 -17.62
CA GLY A 142 -6.66 -9.86 -18.22
C GLY A 142 -6.48 -8.42 -17.68
N LYS A 143 -5.36 -8.11 -17.03
CA LYS A 143 -5.01 -6.79 -16.52
C LYS A 143 -3.88 -6.17 -17.33
N ASN A 144 -3.83 -4.84 -17.38
CA ASN A 144 -2.75 -4.06 -18.01
C ASN A 144 -2.66 -2.68 -17.36
N MET A 145 -1.77 -1.81 -17.85
CA MET A 145 -1.60 -0.46 -17.29
C MET A 145 -2.83 0.43 -17.52
N ASP A 146 -3.58 0.23 -18.62
CA ASP A 146 -4.81 1.01 -18.86
C ASP A 146 -5.91 0.65 -17.85
N THR A 147 -6.09 -0.65 -17.58
CA THR A 147 -7.03 -1.10 -16.53
C THR A 147 -6.58 -0.65 -15.15
N PHE A 148 -5.27 -0.58 -14.90
CA PHE A 148 -4.72 -0.10 -13.64
C PHE A 148 -4.97 1.40 -13.45
N ARG A 149 -4.61 2.20 -14.44
CA ARG A 149 -4.87 3.64 -14.41
C ARG A 149 -6.37 3.95 -14.30
N ALA A 150 -7.23 3.21 -14.99
CA ALA A 150 -8.69 3.35 -14.85
C ALA A 150 -9.14 3.08 -13.41
N ALA A 151 -8.64 2.01 -12.77
CA ALA A 151 -8.99 1.70 -11.39
C ALA A 151 -8.49 2.77 -10.39
N VAL A 152 -7.31 3.36 -10.61
CA VAL A 152 -6.82 4.49 -9.80
C VAL A 152 -7.67 5.72 -10.04
N LYS A 153 -7.99 6.05 -11.29
CA LYS A 153 -8.85 7.19 -11.66
C LYS A 153 -10.22 7.10 -11.01
N ASP A 154 -10.86 5.94 -11.08
CA ASP A 154 -12.17 5.71 -10.47
C ASP A 154 -12.14 6.01 -8.97
N LYS A 155 -11.06 5.63 -8.29
CA LYS A 155 -10.89 5.92 -6.85
C LYS A 155 -10.52 7.39 -6.58
N LEU A 156 -9.76 8.04 -7.44
CA LEU A 156 -9.44 9.48 -7.32
C LEU A 156 -10.63 10.37 -7.65
N GLY A 157 -11.46 9.99 -8.64
CA GLY A 157 -12.62 10.75 -9.10
C GLY A 157 -13.92 10.41 -8.38
N GLY A 158 -13.94 9.32 -7.64
CA GLY A 158 -15.13 8.86 -6.95
C GLY A 158 -15.33 9.56 -5.62
N SER A 159 -16.34 10.40 -5.53
CA SER A 159 -17.17 10.43 -4.33
C SER A 159 -17.47 8.96 -4.00
N VAL A 160 -17.23 8.55 -2.77
CA VAL A 160 -17.40 7.18 -2.26
C VAL A 160 -18.52 6.44 -3.02
N PRO A 161 -18.26 5.30 -3.70
CA PRO A 161 -19.33 4.53 -4.30
C PRO A 161 -20.28 4.06 -3.20
N ASP A 162 -21.55 4.34 -3.38
CA ASP A 162 -22.62 3.69 -2.61
C ASP A 162 -22.42 2.18 -2.69
N THR A 163 -21.97 1.59 -1.58
CA THR A 163 -21.88 0.15 -1.43
C THR A 163 -23.30 -0.43 -1.40
N PRO A 164 -23.56 -1.58 -2.04
CA PRO A 164 -24.86 -2.23 -1.91
C PRO A 164 -25.17 -2.50 -0.44
N VAL A 165 -26.32 -2.01 -0.01
CA VAL A 165 -26.83 -2.11 1.36
C VAL A 165 -27.07 -3.58 1.71
N GLU A 166 -26.27 -4.13 2.62
CA GLU A 166 -26.64 -5.30 3.40
C GLU A 166 -27.37 -4.83 4.67
N PRO A 167 -28.45 -5.51 5.11
CA PRO A 167 -29.38 -4.96 6.09
C PRO A 167 -28.76 -4.69 7.46
N GLU A 168 -29.08 -3.54 8.01
CA GLU A 168 -28.63 -2.99 9.29
C GLU A 168 -28.83 -3.93 10.49
N GLN A 169 -27.75 -4.08 11.27
CA GLN A 169 -27.87 -4.44 12.68
C GLN A 169 -27.41 -3.24 13.56
N PRO A 170 -28.10 -2.93 14.64
CA PRO A 170 -27.81 -1.77 15.49
C PRO A 170 -26.57 -2.00 16.35
N GLY A 171 -25.54 -1.21 16.07
CA GLY A 171 -24.23 -1.21 16.70
C GLY A 171 -23.20 -0.89 15.64
N GLY A 172 -23.06 0.40 15.30
CA GLY A 172 -22.30 0.87 14.14
C GLY A 172 -20.90 0.25 14.02
N LYS A 173 -20.73 -0.71 13.12
CA LYS A 173 -19.41 -1.24 12.79
C LYS A 173 -18.60 -0.14 12.10
N ILE A 174 -17.38 0.08 12.56
CA ILE A 174 -16.42 0.99 11.94
C ILE A 174 -16.16 0.53 10.50
N LYS A 175 -16.18 1.46 9.57
CA LYS A 175 -16.01 1.24 8.11
C LYS A 175 -15.06 2.29 7.52
N ALA A 176 -14.61 2.05 6.30
CA ALA A 176 -13.85 3.02 5.53
C ALA A 176 -14.61 4.35 5.41
N GLY A 177 -13.89 5.46 5.56
CA GLY A 177 -14.42 6.81 5.56
C GLY A 177 -14.91 7.32 6.93
N ASP A 178 -15.04 6.46 7.94
CA ASP A 178 -15.42 6.89 9.28
C ASP A 178 -14.32 7.72 9.94
N LEU A 179 -14.72 8.77 10.64
CA LEU A 179 -13.83 9.52 11.52
C LEU A 179 -13.84 8.85 12.90
N VAL A 180 -12.66 8.48 13.39
CA VAL A 180 -12.51 7.69 14.61
C VAL A 180 -11.50 8.32 15.58
N THR A 181 -11.63 7.99 16.85
CA THR A 181 -10.61 8.18 17.89
C THR A 181 -9.97 6.83 18.21
N ILE A 182 -8.69 6.83 18.57
CA ILE A 182 -7.98 5.62 18.97
C ILE A 182 -8.09 5.47 20.49
N THR A 183 -8.70 4.38 20.94
CA THR A 183 -8.86 4.03 22.34
C THR A 183 -7.74 3.11 22.85
N GLY A 184 -7.15 2.36 21.92
CA GLY A 184 -6.02 1.46 22.20
C GLY A 184 -4.68 2.19 22.35
N THR A 185 -3.67 1.44 22.77
CA THR A 185 -2.31 1.94 23.00
C THR A 185 -1.28 1.32 22.06
N LYS A 186 -1.70 0.33 21.26
CA LYS A 186 -0.84 -0.43 20.35
C LYS A 186 -1.39 -0.39 18.93
N TYR A 187 -0.49 -0.28 17.97
CA TYR A 187 -0.78 -0.59 16.58
C TYR A 187 -1.12 -2.08 16.42
N TYR A 188 -1.69 -2.47 15.30
CA TYR A 188 -2.04 -3.86 15.02
C TYR A 188 -0.84 -4.80 15.15
N GLY A 189 0.37 -4.35 14.81
CA GLY A 189 1.64 -5.06 14.96
C GLY A 189 2.27 -5.00 16.35
N GLY A 190 1.56 -4.48 17.37
CA GLY A 190 2.03 -4.48 18.76
C GLY A 190 2.90 -3.29 19.19
N GLN A 191 3.37 -2.44 18.26
CA GLN A 191 4.14 -1.24 18.59
C GLN A 191 3.28 -0.23 19.34
N THR A 192 3.90 0.54 20.24
CA THR A 192 3.17 1.57 20.99
C THR A 192 2.78 2.74 20.10
N ILE A 193 1.50 3.11 20.12
CA ILE A 193 1.00 4.27 19.40
C ILE A 193 1.47 5.55 20.13
N PRO A 194 2.19 6.46 19.45
CA PRO A 194 2.62 7.71 20.03
C PRO A 194 1.45 8.54 20.59
N ALA A 195 1.70 9.27 21.67
CA ALA A 195 0.65 10.06 22.33
C ALA A 195 0.00 11.11 21.41
N TRP A 196 0.77 11.69 20.49
CA TRP A 196 0.25 12.67 19.54
C TRP A 196 -0.72 12.07 18.53
N VAL A 197 -0.50 10.81 18.11
CA VAL A 197 -1.42 10.06 17.25
C VAL A 197 -2.72 9.77 17.96
N ARG A 198 -2.66 9.32 19.23
CA ARG A 198 -3.85 9.00 20.04
C ARG A 198 -4.70 10.21 20.42
N LYS A 199 -4.13 11.40 20.37
CA LYS A 199 -4.83 12.66 20.68
C LYS A 199 -5.60 13.25 19.51
N GLN A 200 -5.46 12.68 18.33
CA GLN A 200 -6.10 13.15 17.10
C GLN A 200 -7.22 12.21 16.68
N LYS A 201 -8.13 12.71 15.88
CA LYS A 201 -9.10 11.91 15.16
C LYS A 201 -8.56 11.58 13.79
N TRP A 202 -8.89 10.40 13.29
CA TRP A 202 -8.36 9.86 12.05
C TRP A 202 -9.47 9.32 11.17
N TYR A 203 -9.37 9.50 9.87
CA TYR A 203 -10.23 8.81 8.93
C TYR A 203 -9.76 7.37 8.76
N VAL A 204 -10.72 6.45 8.80
CA VAL A 204 -10.49 5.03 8.47
C VAL A 204 -10.38 4.91 6.96
N TYR A 205 -9.27 4.38 6.49
CA TYR A 205 -9.00 4.17 5.08
C TYR A 205 -9.57 2.83 4.60
N GLU A 206 -9.39 1.78 5.38
CA GLU A 206 -9.80 0.42 5.06
C GLU A 206 -10.11 -0.36 6.34
N VAL A 207 -11.03 -1.32 6.25
CA VAL A 207 -11.29 -2.32 7.29
C VAL A 207 -11.28 -3.71 6.69
N SER A 208 -10.50 -4.63 7.29
CA SER A 208 -10.47 -6.04 6.92
C SER A 208 -10.47 -6.88 8.20
N GLY A 209 -11.60 -7.52 8.51
CA GLY A 209 -11.79 -8.24 9.77
C GLY A 209 -11.63 -7.31 10.98
N ASP A 210 -10.72 -7.64 11.90
CA ASP A 210 -10.38 -6.80 13.08
C ASP A 210 -9.27 -5.75 12.79
N ARG A 211 -8.79 -5.66 11.56
CA ARG A 211 -7.76 -4.70 11.14
C ARG A 211 -8.40 -3.51 10.44
N ALA A 212 -8.15 -2.31 10.94
CA ALA A 212 -8.47 -1.06 10.27
C ALA A 212 -7.18 -0.29 9.98
N VAL A 213 -7.08 0.35 8.83
CA VAL A 213 -6.01 1.28 8.49
C VAL A 213 -6.53 2.69 8.67
N ILE A 214 -5.82 3.51 9.43
CA ILE A 214 -6.10 4.94 9.56
C ILE A 214 -5.12 5.74 8.69
N ASN A 215 -5.60 6.81 8.04
CA ASN A 215 -4.74 7.57 7.12
C ASN A 215 -4.59 9.05 7.46
N LYS A 216 -5.59 9.88 7.22
CA LYS A 216 -5.54 11.34 7.45
C LYS A 216 -6.17 11.69 8.79
N ASN A 217 -5.62 12.68 9.48
CA ASN A 217 -6.32 13.26 10.63
C ASN A 217 -7.49 14.16 10.17
N GLU A 218 -8.36 14.55 11.12
CA GLU A 218 -9.56 15.35 10.86
C GLU A 218 -9.26 16.68 10.11
N SER A 219 -8.11 17.30 10.38
CA SER A 219 -7.71 18.55 9.73
C SER A 219 -6.99 18.36 8.38
N GLY A 220 -6.62 17.14 8.02
CA GLY A 220 -5.80 16.84 6.85
C GLY A 220 -4.32 17.23 6.98
N ALA A 221 -3.91 17.83 8.13
CA ALA A 221 -2.54 18.30 8.33
C ALA A 221 -1.52 17.17 8.56
N ASN A 222 -1.97 16.02 9.02
CA ASN A 222 -1.12 14.84 9.24
C ASN A 222 -1.71 13.63 8.51
N ALA A 223 -0.85 12.89 7.86
CA ALA A 223 -1.19 11.61 7.23
C ALA A 223 -0.31 10.48 7.80
N ILE A 224 -0.93 9.35 8.09
CA ILE A 224 -0.25 8.11 8.49
C ILE A 224 -0.98 6.95 7.82
N MET A 225 -0.24 5.90 7.43
CA MET A 225 -0.85 4.65 6.97
C MET A 225 -0.54 3.58 8.00
N SER A 226 -1.37 3.56 9.05
CA SER A 226 -1.08 2.73 10.22
C SER A 226 -2.23 1.80 10.55
N PRO A 227 -1.98 0.48 10.63
CA PRO A 227 -2.99 -0.48 11.02
C PRO A 227 -3.21 -0.47 12.54
N VAL A 228 -4.49 -0.45 12.93
CA VAL A 228 -4.97 -0.55 14.30
C VAL A 228 -6.07 -1.62 14.39
N ARG A 229 -6.38 -2.09 15.60
CA ARG A 229 -7.52 -3.00 15.75
C ARG A 229 -8.82 -2.22 15.67
N VAL A 230 -9.82 -2.79 15.01
CA VAL A 230 -11.18 -2.22 14.99
C VAL A 230 -11.71 -2.07 16.40
N SER A 231 -11.43 -3.05 17.28
CA SER A 231 -11.79 -3.02 18.71
C SER A 231 -11.15 -1.86 19.49
N ASP A 232 -10.07 -1.28 18.97
CA ASP A 232 -9.34 -0.15 19.57
C ASP A 232 -9.73 1.20 18.97
N LEU A 233 -10.84 1.25 18.23
CA LEU A 233 -11.37 2.46 17.63
C LEU A 233 -12.76 2.79 18.16
N ALA A 234 -13.06 4.06 18.31
CA ALA A 234 -14.39 4.57 18.58
C ALA A 234 -14.78 5.62 17.54
N LEU A 235 -16.02 5.57 17.05
CA LEU A 235 -16.53 6.61 16.15
C LEU A 235 -16.41 7.98 16.84
N ALA A 236 -15.76 8.92 16.19
CA ALA A 236 -15.76 10.30 16.62
C ALA A 236 -17.11 10.88 16.18
N GLY A 237 -18.07 10.96 17.10
CA GLY A 237 -19.42 11.41 16.80
C GLY A 237 -19.43 12.64 15.90
N SER A 238 -20.30 12.66 14.89
CA SER A 238 -20.63 13.86 14.14
C SER A 238 -21.02 14.94 15.14
N ALA A 239 -20.28 16.06 15.15
CA ALA A 239 -20.78 17.24 15.81
C ALA A 239 -22.12 17.57 15.15
N ALA A 240 -23.19 17.53 15.92
CA ALA A 240 -24.50 18.00 15.43
C ALA A 240 -24.34 19.44 14.98
N VAL A 241 -24.71 19.70 13.72
CA VAL A 241 -24.83 21.03 13.14
C VAL A 241 -26.06 21.70 13.75
#